data_cda898c7f25045cc136ba6585046a47f
#
_entry.id   cda898c7f25045cc136ba6585046a47f
#
_cell.length_a   1.000
_cell.length_b   1.000
_cell.length_c   1.000
_cell.angle_alpha   90.00
_cell.angle_beta   90.00
_cell.angle_gamma   90.00
#
_symmetry.space_group_name_H-M   'P 1'
#
loop_
_entity.id
_entity.type
_entity.pdbx_description
1 polymer ?
#
loop_
_entity_poly.entity_id
_entity_poly.type
_entity_poly.pdbx_seq_one_letter_code
_entity_poly.pdbx_strand_id
1 'polypeptide(L)'
;MSEPLVSGRAFLGLIRSVKESHGPSALSDALKAMPPATQKAFATRILHAGWYPYPAYVGFLNGLEQKFGRGQPAFFRTLGVASGKRDISTVFRVYLAIASTERLIRGCSKVWAGYYSNAGEMEAVSWAPTDTCLRISGFPEMATAHCRLMEGWMIATMDALGVEVNADAAETACTSRGAPFHEFRCTWKKR
;
A
#
# COMPACT_ATOMS: atom_id res chain seq x y z
N MET A 1 -10.00 17.80 12.55
CA MET A 1 -8.84 17.21 11.80
C MET A 1 -9.19 17.24 10.33
N SER A 2 -8.22 17.52 9.45
CA SER A 2 -8.45 17.50 7.99
C SER A 2 -8.68 16.06 7.51
N GLU A 3 -9.51 15.88 6.49
CA GLU A 3 -9.82 14.57 5.92
C GLU A 3 -8.53 13.89 5.38
N PRO A 4 -8.32 12.59 5.67
CA PRO A 4 -7.20 11.83 5.09
C PRO A 4 -7.33 11.72 3.57
N LEU A 5 -6.22 11.92 2.86
CA LEU A 5 -6.16 11.86 1.41
C LEU A 5 -5.15 10.81 0.94
N VAL A 6 -5.42 10.23 -0.22
CA VAL A 6 -4.58 9.24 -0.90
C VAL A 6 -4.14 9.79 -2.25
N SER A 7 -2.86 9.66 -2.56
CA SER A 7 -2.31 10.02 -3.87
C SER A 7 -2.88 9.13 -4.98
N GLY A 8 -3.11 9.72 -6.14
CA GLY A 8 -3.50 8.97 -7.33
C GLY A 8 -2.51 7.88 -7.74
N ARG A 9 -1.26 7.94 -7.29
CA ARG A 9 -0.26 6.86 -7.48
C ARG A 9 -0.76 5.54 -6.92
N ALA A 10 -1.30 5.54 -5.67
CA ALA A 10 -1.83 4.34 -5.04
C ALA A 10 -2.96 3.71 -5.86
N PHE A 11 -3.90 4.53 -6.35
CA PHE A 11 -4.96 4.04 -7.24
C PHE A 11 -4.42 3.47 -8.55
N LEU A 12 -3.53 4.20 -9.22
CA LEU A 12 -3.02 3.80 -10.53
C LEU A 12 -2.20 2.51 -10.49
N GLY A 13 -1.43 2.29 -9.42
CA GLY A 13 -0.73 1.03 -9.19
C GLY A 13 -1.69 -0.16 -9.13
N LEU A 14 -2.75 -0.05 -8.32
CA LEU A 14 -3.78 -1.08 -8.17
C LEU A 14 -4.59 -1.29 -9.46
N ILE A 15 -5.05 -0.20 -10.11
CA ILE A 15 -5.79 -0.26 -11.36
C ILE A 15 -5.02 -1.04 -12.42
N ARG A 16 -3.72 -0.78 -12.54
CA ARG A 16 -2.87 -1.47 -13.50
C ARG A 16 -2.74 -2.95 -13.16
N SER A 17 -2.47 -3.27 -11.87
CA SER A 17 -2.34 -4.66 -11.42
C SER A 17 -3.61 -5.46 -11.66
N VAL A 18 -4.79 -4.87 -11.39
CA VAL A 18 -6.09 -5.52 -11.62
C VAL A 18 -6.34 -5.74 -13.11
N LYS A 19 -6.07 -4.75 -13.96
CA LYS A 19 -6.22 -4.90 -15.42
C LYS A 19 -5.34 -5.98 -16.02
N GLU A 20 -4.12 -6.14 -15.53
CA GLU A 20 -3.20 -7.18 -16.02
C GLU A 20 -3.59 -8.58 -15.55
N SER A 21 -4.12 -8.69 -14.32
CA SER A 21 -4.53 -9.98 -13.76
C SER A 21 -5.91 -10.45 -14.25
N HIS A 22 -6.82 -9.51 -14.56
CA HIS A 22 -8.22 -9.80 -14.82
C HIS A 22 -8.75 -9.21 -16.15
N GLY A 23 -7.87 -8.63 -16.97
CA GLY A 23 -8.23 -8.07 -18.28
C GLY A 23 -8.58 -6.58 -18.26
N PRO A 24 -8.64 -5.94 -19.44
CA PRO A 24 -8.80 -4.49 -19.60
C PRO A 24 -10.12 -3.95 -19.06
N SER A 25 -11.21 -4.72 -19.09
CA SER A 25 -12.53 -4.32 -18.57
C SER A 25 -12.65 -4.44 -17.05
N ALA A 26 -11.71 -5.09 -16.37
CA ALA A 26 -11.80 -5.42 -14.95
C ALA A 26 -12.12 -4.21 -14.05
N LEU A 27 -11.51 -3.05 -14.33
CA LEU A 27 -11.80 -1.82 -13.57
C LEU A 27 -13.26 -1.37 -13.75
N SER A 28 -13.76 -1.30 -14.99
CA SER A 28 -15.13 -0.86 -15.25
C SER A 28 -16.17 -1.81 -14.63
N ASP A 29 -15.86 -3.09 -14.63
CA ASP A 29 -16.74 -4.11 -14.05
C ASP A 29 -16.75 -4.05 -12.52
N ALA A 30 -15.60 -3.79 -11.90
CA ALA A 30 -15.54 -3.56 -10.47
C ALA A 30 -16.23 -2.26 -10.04
N LEU A 31 -16.03 -1.16 -10.79
CA LEU A 31 -16.65 0.14 -10.48
C LEU A 31 -18.17 0.10 -10.45
N LYS A 32 -18.82 -0.71 -11.31
CA LYS A 32 -20.28 -0.85 -11.33
C LYS A 32 -20.86 -1.35 -9.99
N ALA A 33 -20.08 -2.12 -9.24
CA ALA A 33 -20.48 -2.68 -7.95
C ALA A 33 -20.08 -1.80 -6.74
N MET A 34 -19.33 -0.71 -6.97
CA MET A 34 -18.83 0.14 -5.88
C MET A 34 -19.87 1.18 -5.43
N PRO A 35 -19.74 1.70 -4.18
CA PRO A 35 -20.60 2.78 -3.70
C PRO A 35 -20.55 4.03 -4.60
N PRO A 36 -21.65 4.81 -4.71
CA PRO A 36 -21.70 6.00 -5.55
C PRO A 36 -20.58 7.02 -5.27
N ALA A 37 -20.20 7.19 -4.00
CA ALA A 37 -19.10 8.08 -3.61
C ALA A 37 -17.76 7.64 -4.22
N THR A 38 -17.50 6.34 -4.26
CA THR A 38 -16.31 5.77 -4.91
C THR A 38 -16.40 5.94 -6.43
N GLN A 39 -17.54 5.64 -7.04
CA GLN A 39 -17.75 5.83 -8.47
C GLN A 39 -17.51 7.29 -8.89
N LYS A 40 -17.95 8.27 -8.07
CA LYS A 40 -17.72 9.70 -8.30
C LYS A 40 -16.22 10.04 -8.36
N ALA A 41 -15.39 9.44 -7.53
CA ALA A 41 -13.94 9.65 -7.57
C ALA A 41 -13.32 9.17 -8.90
N PHE A 42 -13.96 8.21 -9.58
CA PHE A 42 -13.55 7.68 -10.88
C PHE A 42 -14.32 8.28 -12.08
N ALA A 43 -15.25 9.23 -11.84
CA ALA A 43 -15.97 9.91 -12.92
C ALA A 43 -15.04 10.70 -13.84
N THR A 44 -13.89 11.11 -13.34
CA THR A 44 -12.79 11.68 -14.12
C THR A 44 -11.58 10.76 -14.05
N ARG A 45 -10.64 10.97 -14.96
CA ARG A 45 -9.37 10.22 -14.96
C ARG A 45 -8.61 10.45 -13.66
N ILE A 46 -8.21 9.38 -12.99
CA ILE A 46 -7.29 9.46 -11.85
C ILE A 46 -5.94 10.01 -12.33
N LEU A 47 -5.52 11.12 -11.74
CA LEU A 47 -4.25 11.78 -12.05
C LEU A 47 -3.17 11.32 -11.08
N HIS A 48 -1.98 11.03 -11.60
CA HIS A 48 -0.84 10.56 -10.79
C HIS A 48 -0.48 11.50 -9.64
N ALA A 49 -0.53 12.82 -9.86
CA ALA A 49 -0.28 13.85 -8.86
C ALA A 49 -1.55 14.34 -8.12
N GLY A 50 -2.71 13.74 -8.41
CA GLY A 50 -3.97 14.10 -7.73
C GLY A 50 -4.04 13.50 -6.32
N TRP A 51 -4.86 14.15 -5.48
CA TRP A 51 -5.18 13.69 -4.13
C TRP A 51 -6.68 13.41 -4.05
N TYR A 52 -7.04 12.29 -3.42
CA TYR A 52 -8.40 11.77 -3.38
C TYR A 52 -8.78 11.39 -1.95
N PRO A 53 -10.06 11.56 -1.53
CA PRO A 53 -10.52 11.18 -0.20
C PRO A 53 -10.21 9.71 0.12
N TYR A 54 -9.70 9.45 1.32
CA TYR A 54 -9.39 8.09 1.77
C TYR A 54 -10.62 7.15 1.77
N PRO A 55 -11.83 7.59 2.15
CA PRO A 55 -13.03 6.76 2.02
C PRO A 55 -13.30 6.26 0.60
N ALA A 56 -12.97 7.05 -0.44
CA ALA A 56 -13.09 6.58 -1.83
C ALA A 56 -12.07 5.47 -2.14
N TYR A 57 -10.87 5.55 -1.57
CA TYR A 57 -9.87 4.48 -1.68
C TYR A 57 -10.32 3.19 -0.99
N VAL A 58 -10.86 3.29 0.23
CA VAL A 58 -11.43 2.13 0.95
C VAL A 58 -12.57 1.50 0.15
N GLY A 59 -13.49 2.32 -0.37
CA GLY A 59 -14.57 1.83 -1.24
C GLY A 59 -14.05 1.12 -2.49
N PHE A 60 -12.94 1.61 -3.06
CA PHE A 60 -12.26 0.96 -4.18
C PHE A 60 -11.66 -0.39 -3.79
N LEU A 61 -10.94 -0.48 -2.66
CA LEU A 61 -10.41 -1.75 -2.16
C LEU A 61 -11.53 -2.77 -1.92
N ASN A 62 -12.60 -2.37 -1.23
CA ASN A 62 -13.73 -3.25 -0.96
C ASN A 62 -14.41 -3.76 -2.26
N GLY A 63 -14.55 -2.91 -3.26
CA GLY A 63 -15.08 -3.31 -4.56
C GLY A 63 -14.17 -4.30 -5.31
N LEU A 64 -12.85 -4.13 -5.21
CA LEU A 64 -11.89 -5.08 -5.75
C LEU A 64 -11.98 -6.44 -5.04
N GLU A 65 -12.08 -6.44 -3.71
CA GLU A 65 -12.24 -7.68 -2.95
C GLU A 65 -13.53 -8.41 -3.31
N GLN A 66 -14.65 -7.70 -3.34
CA GLN A 66 -15.94 -8.28 -3.70
C GLN A 66 -15.91 -8.92 -5.10
N LYS A 67 -15.26 -8.28 -6.05
CA LYS A 67 -15.24 -8.75 -7.44
C LYS A 67 -14.18 -9.83 -7.69
N PHE A 68 -12.99 -9.68 -7.14
CA PHE A 68 -11.83 -10.51 -7.48
C PHE A 68 -11.24 -11.28 -6.30
N GLY A 69 -11.36 -10.74 -5.08
CA GLY A 69 -10.77 -11.35 -3.88
C GLY A 69 -11.47 -12.61 -3.43
N ARG A 70 -12.79 -12.68 -3.57
CA ARG A 70 -13.62 -13.85 -3.22
C ARG A 70 -13.35 -14.37 -1.80
N GLY A 71 -13.06 -13.48 -0.87
CA GLY A 71 -12.74 -13.84 0.53
C GLY A 71 -11.36 -14.49 0.72
N GLN A 72 -10.48 -14.45 -0.26
CA GLN A 72 -9.12 -15.01 -0.13
C GLN A 72 -8.25 -14.09 0.76
N PRO A 73 -7.75 -14.56 1.91
CA PRO A 73 -6.98 -13.72 2.85
C PRO A 73 -5.71 -13.09 2.24
N ALA A 74 -5.11 -13.77 1.26
CA ALA A 74 -3.89 -13.34 0.59
C ALA A 74 -4.13 -12.31 -0.52
N PHE A 75 -5.37 -12.02 -0.90
CA PHE A 75 -5.69 -11.19 -2.07
C PHE A 75 -4.99 -9.82 -2.04
N PHE A 76 -5.19 -9.05 -0.97
CA PHE A 76 -4.58 -7.72 -0.87
C PHE A 76 -3.07 -7.77 -0.75
N ARG A 77 -2.51 -8.76 -0.05
CA ARG A 77 -1.05 -8.93 0.04
C ARG A 77 -0.45 -9.21 -1.34
N THR A 78 -1.07 -10.09 -2.13
CA THR A 78 -0.65 -10.36 -3.51
C THR A 78 -0.77 -9.12 -4.40
N LEU A 79 -1.87 -8.39 -4.28
CA LEU A 79 -2.09 -7.16 -5.01
C LEU A 79 -1.07 -6.07 -4.62
N GLY A 80 -0.71 -5.99 -3.33
CA GLY A 80 0.33 -5.12 -2.80
C GLY A 80 1.71 -5.44 -3.38
N VAL A 81 2.08 -6.72 -3.47
CA VAL A 81 3.33 -7.15 -4.14
C VAL A 81 3.33 -6.72 -5.61
N ALA A 82 2.24 -6.96 -6.33
CA ALA A 82 2.14 -6.61 -7.74
C ALA A 82 2.24 -5.09 -7.98
N SER A 83 1.55 -4.28 -7.17
CA SER A 83 1.62 -2.82 -7.28
C SER A 83 2.99 -2.27 -6.86
N GLY A 84 3.57 -2.78 -5.78
CA GLY A 84 4.88 -2.38 -5.29
C GLY A 84 6.00 -2.61 -6.32
N LYS A 85 6.04 -3.77 -6.96
CA LYS A 85 7.01 -4.07 -8.04
C LYS A 85 6.97 -3.04 -9.16
N ARG A 86 5.81 -2.46 -9.45
CA ARG A 86 5.64 -1.44 -10.52
C ARG A 86 6.03 -0.06 -10.08
N ASP A 87 5.59 0.34 -8.89
CA ASP A 87 5.94 1.65 -8.33
C ASP A 87 7.46 1.79 -8.27
N ILE A 88 8.14 0.73 -7.86
CA ILE A 88 9.59 0.65 -7.78
C ILE A 88 10.23 0.75 -9.16
N SER A 89 9.71 0.06 -10.16
CA SER A 89 10.28 0.04 -11.51
C SER A 89 10.17 1.38 -12.25
N THR A 90 9.24 2.25 -11.84
CA THR A 90 8.95 3.51 -12.53
C THR A 90 9.40 4.75 -11.77
N VAL A 91 8.97 4.89 -10.52
CA VAL A 91 9.16 6.11 -9.72
C VAL A 91 10.42 6.06 -8.87
N PHE A 92 10.72 4.91 -8.30
CA PHE A 92 11.81 4.73 -7.34
C PHE A 92 13.06 4.08 -7.94
N ARG A 93 13.04 3.70 -9.20
CA ARG A 93 14.16 2.98 -9.84
C ARG A 93 15.52 3.66 -9.65
N VAL A 94 15.59 4.96 -9.87
CA VAL A 94 16.84 5.72 -9.71
C VAL A 94 17.23 5.81 -8.23
N TYR A 95 16.25 6.05 -7.36
CA TYR A 95 16.47 6.13 -5.92
C TYR A 95 16.97 4.80 -5.35
N LEU A 96 16.34 3.68 -5.74
CA LEU A 96 16.70 2.35 -5.24
C LEU A 96 18.04 1.84 -5.79
N ALA A 97 18.46 2.30 -6.97
CA ALA A 97 19.77 1.95 -7.53
C ALA A 97 20.94 2.44 -6.66
N ILE A 98 20.71 3.46 -5.82
CA ILE A 98 21.72 4.08 -4.95
C ILE A 98 21.35 4.00 -3.46
N ALA A 99 20.16 3.50 -3.12
CA ALA A 99 19.68 3.39 -1.74
C ALA A 99 20.11 2.05 -1.12
N SER A 100 20.64 2.10 0.09
CA SER A 100 20.72 0.92 0.94
C SER A 100 19.37 0.67 1.60
N THR A 101 19.17 -0.59 2.08
CA THR A 101 18.00 -0.96 2.89
C THR A 101 17.80 -0.01 4.07
N GLU A 102 18.88 0.34 4.77
CA GLU A 102 18.84 1.30 5.88
C GLU A 102 18.33 2.67 5.44
N ARG A 103 18.86 3.22 4.35
CA ARG A 103 18.46 4.55 3.85
C ARG A 103 16.98 4.59 3.48
N LEU A 104 16.47 3.52 2.88
CA LEU A 104 15.05 3.42 2.55
C LEU A 104 14.19 3.37 3.81
N ILE A 105 14.54 2.52 4.76
CA ILE A 105 13.80 2.36 6.02
C ILE A 105 13.80 3.67 6.81
N ARG A 106 14.94 4.33 6.97
CA ARG A 106 15.03 5.64 7.62
C ARG A 106 14.28 6.75 6.86
N GLY A 107 14.07 6.59 5.56
CA GLY A 107 13.31 7.51 4.72
C GLY A 107 11.82 7.18 4.60
N CYS A 108 11.30 6.20 5.33
CA CYS A 108 9.92 5.69 5.19
C CYS A 108 8.85 6.77 5.40
N SER A 109 9.09 7.76 6.28
CA SER A 109 8.20 8.91 6.48
C SER A 109 7.98 9.72 5.21
N LYS A 110 9.04 9.96 4.43
CA LYS A 110 8.96 10.67 3.14
C LYS A 110 8.22 9.86 2.08
N VAL A 111 8.44 8.54 2.07
CA VAL A 111 7.71 7.63 1.19
C VAL A 111 6.22 7.67 1.53
N TRP A 112 5.88 7.55 2.82
CA TRP A 112 4.50 7.63 3.30
C TRP A 112 3.82 8.94 2.89
N ALA A 113 4.44 10.09 3.18
CA ALA A 113 3.93 11.41 2.83
C ALA A 113 3.75 11.62 1.31
N GLY A 114 4.46 10.87 0.47
CA GLY A 114 4.28 10.86 -0.98
C GLY A 114 3.03 10.12 -1.46
N TYR A 115 2.45 9.26 -0.61
CA TYR A 115 1.24 8.48 -0.91
C TYR A 115 0.02 8.92 -0.11
N TYR A 116 0.21 9.46 1.11
CA TYR A 116 -0.87 9.78 2.05
C TYR A 116 -0.65 11.16 2.65
N SER A 117 -1.73 11.94 2.74
CA SER A 117 -1.75 13.26 3.37
C SER A 117 -2.84 13.29 4.44
N ASN A 118 -2.61 13.96 5.56
CA ASN A 118 -3.48 13.96 6.73
C ASN A 118 -3.83 12.54 7.24
N ALA A 119 -2.94 11.58 7.03
CA ALA A 119 -3.14 10.15 7.29
C ALA A 119 -2.06 9.61 8.25
N GLY A 120 -1.77 10.38 9.29
CA GLY A 120 -0.75 10.03 10.26
C GLY A 120 0.67 10.09 9.71
N GLU A 121 1.59 9.49 10.44
CA GLU A 121 3.02 9.46 10.12
C GLU A 121 3.56 8.05 10.19
N MET A 122 4.47 7.70 9.25
CA MET A 122 5.20 6.44 9.29
C MET A 122 6.62 6.70 9.78
N GLU A 123 7.06 5.89 10.73
CA GLU A 123 8.42 5.91 11.28
C GLU A 123 9.02 4.50 11.36
N ALA A 124 10.34 4.43 11.34
CA ALA A 124 11.07 3.20 11.67
C ALA A 124 11.38 3.22 13.18
N VAL A 125 10.62 2.43 13.96
CA VAL A 125 10.80 2.34 15.42
C VAL A 125 11.98 1.45 15.81
N SER A 126 12.36 0.53 14.92
CA SER A 126 13.62 -0.22 15.04
C SER A 126 14.22 -0.53 13.68
N TRP A 127 15.52 -0.69 13.64
CA TRP A 127 16.27 -1.12 12.47
C TRP A 127 17.49 -1.96 12.89
N ALA A 128 17.69 -3.07 12.21
CA ALA A 128 18.89 -3.90 12.27
C ALA A 128 19.26 -4.36 10.84
N PRO A 129 20.46 -4.92 10.62
CA PRO A 129 20.89 -5.36 9.29
C PRO A 129 19.98 -6.36 8.57
N THR A 130 19.08 -7.04 9.31
CA THR A 130 18.16 -8.06 8.78
C THR A 130 16.76 -7.97 9.39
N ASP A 131 16.43 -6.87 10.08
CA ASP A 131 15.14 -6.67 10.75
C ASP A 131 14.77 -5.19 10.76
N THR A 132 13.48 -4.90 10.63
CA THR A 132 12.92 -3.57 10.88
C THR A 132 11.51 -3.67 11.41
N CYS A 133 11.12 -2.67 12.18
CA CYS A 133 9.76 -2.42 12.59
C CYS A 133 9.34 -1.02 12.14
N LEU A 134 8.32 -0.94 11.30
CA LEU A 134 7.72 0.31 10.84
C LEU A 134 6.39 0.52 11.55
N ARG A 135 6.13 1.74 12.01
CA ARG A 135 4.88 2.11 12.68
C ARG A 135 4.21 3.26 11.98
N ILE A 136 2.87 3.19 11.86
CA ILE A 136 2.01 4.28 11.40
C ILE A 136 1.16 4.72 12.59
N SER A 137 1.37 5.95 13.03
CA SER A 137 0.65 6.59 14.13
C SER A 137 -0.27 7.67 13.62
N GLY A 138 -1.40 7.93 14.32
CA GLY A 138 -2.32 9.00 13.98
C GLY A 138 -3.20 8.74 12.75
N PHE A 139 -3.41 7.46 12.38
CA PHE A 139 -4.29 7.06 11.29
C PHE A 139 -5.27 5.95 11.72
N PRO A 140 -6.19 6.22 12.63
CA PRO A 140 -7.11 5.22 13.17
C PRO A 140 -8.09 4.66 12.11
N GLU A 141 -8.37 5.41 11.04
CA GLU A 141 -9.29 5.01 9.96
C GLU A 141 -8.68 4.03 8.96
N MET A 142 -7.40 3.69 9.09
CA MET A 142 -6.73 2.80 8.14
C MET A 142 -7.40 1.42 8.10
N ALA A 143 -7.97 1.08 6.95
CA ALA A 143 -8.72 -0.16 6.76
C ALA A 143 -7.82 -1.39 6.77
N THR A 144 -8.31 -2.53 7.28
CA THR A 144 -7.57 -3.80 7.29
C THR A 144 -7.11 -4.23 5.90
N ALA A 145 -7.93 -4.01 4.86
CA ALA A 145 -7.57 -4.24 3.46
C ALA A 145 -6.30 -3.47 3.06
N HIS A 146 -6.21 -2.22 3.51
CA HIS A 146 -5.03 -1.37 3.27
C HIS A 146 -3.80 -1.89 4.03
N CYS A 147 -3.95 -2.37 5.27
CA CYS A 147 -2.85 -2.98 6.01
C CYS A 147 -2.27 -4.18 5.27
N ARG A 148 -3.13 -5.07 4.75
CA ARG A 148 -2.69 -6.24 3.97
C ARG A 148 -2.02 -5.85 2.65
N LEU A 149 -2.49 -4.80 2.01
CA LEU A 149 -1.86 -4.22 0.83
C LEU A 149 -0.45 -3.70 1.15
N MET A 150 -0.30 -3.00 2.28
CA MET A 150 0.99 -2.48 2.75
C MET A 150 2.00 -3.59 3.02
N GLU A 151 1.59 -4.71 3.63
CA GLU A 151 2.48 -5.89 3.79
C GLU A 151 3.07 -6.32 2.45
N GLY A 152 2.24 -6.46 1.41
CA GLY A 152 2.69 -6.84 0.08
C GLY A 152 3.60 -5.80 -0.56
N TRP A 153 3.26 -4.53 -0.43
CA TRP A 153 4.05 -3.43 -0.97
C TRP A 153 5.45 -3.37 -0.32
N MET A 154 5.53 -3.56 0.99
CA MET A 154 6.80 -3.62 1.74
C MET A 154 7.66 -4.79 1.25
N ILE A 155 7.08 -5.99 1.09
CA ILE A 155 7.80 -7.16 0.56
C ILE A 155 8.40 -6.86 -0.82
N ALA A 156 7.62 -6.30 -1.74
CA ALA A 156 8.09 -5.96 -3.07
C ALA A 156 9.22 -4.92 -3.05
N THR A 157 9.13 -3.96 -2.13
CA THR A 157 10.14 -2.92 -1.96
C THR A 157 11.46 -3.49 -1.45
N MET A 158 11.41 -4.39 -0.48
CA MET A 158 12.59 -5.05 0.05
C MET A 158 13.23 -6.01 -0.97
N ASP A 159 12.41 -6.76 -1.73
CA ASP A 159 12.89 -7.63 -2.81
C ASP A 159 13.66 -6.82 -3.88
N ALA A 160 13.17 -5.63 -4.23
CA ALA A 160 13.84 -4.73 -5.17
C ALA A 160 15.20 -4.19 -4.68
N LEU A 161 15.42 -4.18 -3.36
CA LEU A 161 16.72 -3.87 -2.75
C LEU A 161 17.65 -5.09 -2.70
N GLY A 162 17.26 -6.22 -3.28
CA GLY A 162 18.05 -7.43 -3.35
C GLY A 162 18.11 -8.24 -2.06
N VAL A 163 17.14 -8.05 -1.15
CA VAL A 163 17.04 -8.87 0.06
C VAL A 163 15.86 -9.85 -0.05
N GLU A 164 16.01 -11.03 0.54
CA GLU A 164 14.95 -12.05 0.59
C GLU A 164 14.14 -11.88 1.88
N VAL A 165 12.90 -11.41 1.73
CA VAL A 165 11.99 -11.21 2.86
C VAL A 165 11.49 -12.54 3.40
N ASN A 166 11.56 -12.75 4.70
CA ASN A 166 11.02 -13.93 5.36
C ASN A 166 9.47 -13.93 5.30
N ALA A 167 8.88 -15.12 5.37
CA ALA A 167 7.42 -15.28 5.27
C ALA A 167 6.62 -14.66 6.44
N ASP A 168 7.30 -14.38 7.56
CA ASP A 168 6.72 -13.77 8.77
C ASP A 168 6.62 -12.24 8.70
N ALA A 169 7.03 -11.61 7.60
CA ALA A 169 6.82 -10.18 7.39
C ALA A 169 5.32 -9.86 7.40
N ALA A 170 4.85 -9.19 8.45
CA ALA A 170 3.43 -8.98 8.69
C ALA A 170 3.14 -7.79 9.61
N GLU A 171 1.87 -7.39 9.64
CA GLU A 171 1.33 -6.44 10.63
C GLU A 171 1.28 -7.09 12.01
N THR A 172 1.98 -6.51 12.98
CA THR A 172 2.05 -6.97 14.38
C THR A 172 1.05 -6.25 15.30
N ALA A 173 0.69 -4.99 14.98
CA ALA A 173 -0.34 -4.23 15.67
C ALA A 173 -1.25 -3.51 14.68
N CYS A 174 -2.55 -3.36 15.03
CA CYS A 174 -3.55 -2.75 14.16
C CYS A 174 -4.62 -2.03 14.98
N THR A 175 -5.00 -0.82 14.56
CA THR A 175 -6.06 -0.04 15.23
C THR A 175 -7.41 -0.76 15.20
N SER A 176 -7.72 -1.49 14.11
CA SER A 176 -8.93 -2.30 14.02
C SER A 176 -8.97 -3.49 15.00
N ARG A 177 -7.84 -3.81 15.63
CA ARG A 177 -7.70 -4.83 16.69
C ARG A 177 -7.45 -4.22 18.07
N GLY A 178 -7.70 -2.90 18.22
CA GLY A 178 -7.58 -2.20 19.50
C GLY A 178 -6.19 -1.67 19.83
N ALA A 179 -5.21 -1.76 18.94
CA ALA A 179 -3.92 -1.13 19.14
C ALA A 179 -3.99 0.38 18.88
N PRO A 180 -3.11 1.21 19.49
CA PRO A 180 -3.11 2.66 19.26
C PRO A 180 -2.45 3.09 17.94
N PHE A 181 -1.87 2.16 17.20
CA PHE A 181 -1.16 2.38 15.94
C PHE A 181 -1.22 1.13 15.05
N HIS A 182 -0.75 1.25 13.81
CA HIS A 182 -0.42 0.11 12.95
C HIS A 182 1.08 -0.13 13.00
N GLU A 183 1.48 -1.39 13.12
CA GLU A 183 2.89 -1.76 13.18
C GLU A 183 3.17 -2.96 12.28
N PHE A 184 4.26 -2.88 11.52
CA PHE A 184 4.68 -3.87 10.55
C PHE A 184 6.11 -4.29 10.85
N ARG A 185 6.32 -5.57 11.12
CA ARG A 185 7.65 -6.13 11.24
C ARG A 185 8.05 -6.83 9.96
N CYS A 186 9.29 -6.61 9.54
CA CYS A 186 9.86 -7.24 8.36
C CYS A 186 11.25 -7.75 8.69
N THR A 187 11.46 -9.06 8.49
CA THR A 187 12.77 -9.70 8.62
C THR A 187 13.21 -10.24 7.27
N TRP A 188 14.51 -10.28 7.01
CA TRP A 188 15.04 -10.74 5.73
C TRP A 188 16.40 -11.39 5.87
N LYS A 189 16.80 -12.14 4.82
CA LYS A 189 18.16 -12.67 4.64
C LYS A 189 18.94 -11.75 3.70
N LYS A 190 20.19 -11.50 3.99
CA LYS A 190 21.11 -10.89 3.01
C LYS A 190 21.33 -11.91 1.88
N ARG A 191 21.14 -11.50 0.64
CA ARG A 191 21.59 -12.26 -0.52
C ARG A 191 23.09 -12.20 -0.68
#